data_05ec9d891a382efd2f6d4a950577cbcf
#
_entry.id   05ec9d891a382efd2f6d4a950577cbcf
#
_cell.length_a   1.000
_cell.length_b   1.000
_cell.length_c   1.000
_cell.angle_alpha   90.00
_cell.angle_beta   90.00
_cell.angle_gamma   90.00
#
_symmetry.space_group_name_H-M   'P 1'
#
loop_
_entity.id
_entity.type
_entity.pdbx_description
1 polymer ?
#
loop_
_entity_poly.entity_id
_entity_poly.type
_entity_poly.pdbx_seq_one_letter_code
_entity_poly.pdbx_strand_id
1 'polypeptide(L)'
;MARTTSDLNKDIESMLENKKLRFFVRWYCDGAKKEEWDKIKSYIPISMEEALVKYLERDDIKQAIAYVTKYQKDINLIKVYNAMLKKALEGDVNSANWLVKFSESSFFNSKKSEIDSIIEGLSLDEE
;
A
#
# COMPACT_ATOMS: atom_id res chain seq x y z
N MET A 1 6.70 5.54 13.97
CA MET A 1 6.21 6.77 13.35
C MET A 1 5.44 6.42 12.08
N ALA A 2 4.25 6.94 11.91
CA ALA A 2 3.47 6.68 10.70
C ALA A 2 4.09 7.38 9.50
N ARG A 3 4.18 6.66 8.36
CA ARG A 3 4.68 7.26 7.13
C ARG A 3 3.59 8.13 6.50
N THR A 4 4.00 9.28 6.02
CA THR A 4 3.12 10.23 5.36
C THR A 4 3.12 9.98 3.85
N THR A 5 2.16 10.60 3.12
CA THR A 5 2.16 10.60 1.65
C THR A 5 3.44 11.25 1.10
N SER A 6 3.97 12.26 1.79
CA SER A 6 5.22 12.89 1.41
C SER A 6 6.41 11.93 1.49
N ASP A 7 6.46 11.09 2.54
CA ASP A 7 7.51 10.08 2.68
C ASP A 7 7.42 9.02 1.60
N LEU A 8 6.21 8.57 1.28
CA LEU A 8 5.97 7.62 0.20
C LEU A 8 6.45 8.19 -1.14
N ASN A 9 6.12 9.43 -1.44
CA ASN A 9 6.56 10.09 -2.67
C ASN A 9 8.08 10.19 -2.77
N LYS A 10 8.75 10.50 -1.66
CA LYS A 10 10.22 10.55 -1.62
C LYS A 10 10.83 9.18 -1.88
N ASP A 11 10.25 8.12 -1.32
CA ASP A 11 10.72 6.77 -1.54
C ASP A 11 10.56 6.36 -3.01
N ILE A 12 9.42 6.68 -3.62
CA ILE A 12 9.18 6.41 -5.03
C ILE A 12 10.21 7.16 -5.89
N GLU A 13 10.41 8.44 -5.64
CA GLU A 13 11.37 9.27 -6.38
C GLU A 13 12.79 8.73 -6.29
N SER A 14 13.18 8.18 -5.13
CA SER A 14 14.51 7.61 -4.95
C SER A 14 14.76 6.37 -5.80
N MET A 15 13.70 5.68 -6.22
CA MET A 15 13.77 4.50 -7.07
C MET A 15 13.81 4.83 -8.56
N LEU A 16 13.42 6.05 -8.94
CA LEU A 16 13.22 6.44 -10.35
C LEU A 16 14.38 7.29 -10.86
N GLU A 17 14.79 7.05 -12.11
CA GLU A 17 15.74 7.91 -12.80
C GLU A 17 15.17 9.31 -13.04
N ASN A 18 13.90 9.38 -13.42
CA ASN A 18 13.17 10.63 -13.59
C ASN A 18 12.10 10.73 -12.50
N LYS A 19 12.29 11.65 -11.56
CA LYS A 19 11.40 11.83 -10.41
C LYS A 19 9.96 12.18 -10.80
N LYS A 20 9.74 12.81 -11.95
CA LYS A 20 8.40 13.16 -12.42
C LYS A 20 7.57 11.92 -12.75
N LEU A 21 8.21 10.79 -13.02
CA LEU A 21 7.49 9.54 -13.29
C LEU A 21 6.79 8.95 -12.06
N ARG A 22 7.00 9.53 -10.89
CA ARG A 22 6.21 9.16 -9.70
C ARG A 22 4.72 9.37 -9.94
N PHE A 23 4.36 10.38 -10.72
CA PHE A 23 2.95 10.65 -11.08
C PHE A 23 2.37 9.48 -11.87
N PHE A 24 3.15 8.92 -12.81
CA PHE A 24 2.74 7.73 -13.55
C PHE A 24 2.58 6.53 -12.63
N VAL A 25 3.55 6.28 -11.74
CA VAL A 25 3.50 5.16 -10.80
C VAL A 25 2.27 5.23 -9.92
N ARG A 26 1.99 6.39 -9.33
CA ARG A 26 0.83 6.58 -8.47
C ARG A 26 -0.48 6.43 -9.25
N TRP A 27 -0.54 7.01 -10.43
CA TRP A 27 -1.71 6.87 -11.30
C TRP A 27 -2.01 5.42 -11.64
N TYR A 28 -0.97 4.67 -12.01
CA TYR A 28 -1.10 3.26 -12.35
C TYR A 28 -1.57 2.43 -11.16
N CYS A 29 -0.99 2.67 -10.00
CA CYS A 29 -1.34 1.94 -8.77
C CYS A 29 -2.74 2.29 -8.25
N ASP A 30 -3.26 3.47 -8.58
CA ASP A 30 -4.60 3.89 -8.18
C ASP A 30 -5.70 3.38 -9.12
N GLY A 31 -5.36 2.52 -10.07
CA GLY A 31 -6.31 1.87 -10.97
C GLY A 31 -6.22 2.29 -12.43
N ALA A 32 -5.24 3.10 -12.79
CA ALA A 32 -4.98 3.54 -14.17
C ALA A 32 -6.22 4.14 -14.83
N LYS A 33 -6.94 4.98 -14.13
CA LYS A 33 -8.18 5.59 -14.63
C LYS A 33 -7.88 6.66 -15.67
N LYS A 34 -8.55 6.57 -16.80
CA LYS A 34 -8.36 7.50 -17.93
C LYS A 34 -8.67 8.94 -17.53
N GLU A 35 -9.70 9.16 -16.71
CA GLU A 35 -10.09 10.48 -16.22
C GLU A 35 -8.99 11.13 -15.37
N GLU A 36 -8.27 10.33 -14.62
CA GLU A 36 -7.18 10.81 -13.76
C GLU A 36 -5.92 11.12 -14.55
N TRP A 37 -5.76 10.56 -15.75
CA TRP A 37 -4.59 10.82 -16.59
C TRP A 37 -4.49 12.33 -16.94
N ASP A 38 -5.62 13.00 -17.15
CA ASP A 38 -5.62 14.42 -17.50
C ASP A 38 -4.96 15.28 -16.41
N LYS A 39 -4.96 14.82 -15.16
CA LYS A 39 -4.34 15.54 -14.04
C LYS A 39 -2.83 15.44 -14.04
N ILE A 40 -2.26 14.41 -14.65
CA ILE A 40 -0.81 14.14 -14.62
C ILE A 40 -0.14 14.28 -15.98
N LYS A 41 -0.89 14.38 -17.06
CA LYS A 41 -0.33 14.40 -18.43
C LYS A 41 0.69 15.53 -18.64
N SER A 42 0.58 16.64 -17.92
CA SER A 42 1.55 17.73 -18.03
C SER A 42 2.95 17.36 -17.53
N TYR A 43 3.05 16.33 -16.70
CA TYR A 43 4.33 15.84 -16.17
C TYR A 43 4.91 14.69 -16.99
N ILE A 44 4.12 14.14 -17.93
CA ILE A 44 4.49 12.96 -18.70
C ILE A 44 4.62 13.36 -20.17
N PRO A 45 5.80 13.16 -20.81
CA PRO A 45 6.04 13.66 -22.17
C PRO A 45 5.45 12.80 -23.29
N ILE A 46 4.85 11.66 -22.96
CA ILE A 46 4.27 10.73 -23.95
C ILE A 46 2.81 10.47 -23.65
N SER A 47 2.09 9.88 -24.61
CA SER A 47 0.66 9.55 -24.43
C SER A 47 0.48 8.44 -23.39
N MET A 48 -0.75 8.31 -22.89
CA MET A 48 -1.12 7.25 -21.95
C MET A 48 -0.82 5.87 -22.53
N GLU A 49 -1.16 5.65 -23.79
CA GLU A 49 -0.96 4.37 -24.47
C GLU A 49 0.52 4.03 -24.59
N GLU A 50 1.36 5.00 -24.96
CA GLU A 50 2.80 4.81 -25.01
C GLU A 50 3.40 4.57 -23.64
N ALA A 51 2.91 5.29 -22.63
CA ALA A 51 3.39 5.15 -21.25
C ALA A 51 3.10 3.74 -20.71
N LEU A 52 1.93 3.20 -20.98
CA LEU A 52 1.55 1.85 -20.56
C LEU A 52 2.43 0.77 -21.20
N VAL A 53 2.98 1.03 -22.37
CA VAL A 53 3.90 0.09 -23.02
C VAL A 53 5.34 0.31 -22.56
N LYS A 54 5.83 1.54 -22.66
CA LYS A 54 7.26 1.84 -22.45
C LYS A 54 7.67 1.87 -21.00
N TYR A 55 6.87 2.52 -20.14
CA TYR A 55 7.26 2.67 -18.75
C TYR A 55 7.11 1.38 -17.97
N LEU A 56 6.10 0.57 -18.27
CA LEU A 56 5.91 -0.70 -17.56
C LEU A 56 6.99 -1.74 -17.86
N GLU A 57 7.81 -1.54 -18.88
CA GLU A 57 8.96 -2.40 -19.15
C GLU A 57 10.23 -1.97 -18.43
N ARG A 58 10.28 -0.76 -17.89
CA ARG A 58 11.46 -0.24 -17.19
C ARG A 58 11.57 -0.87 -15.80
N ASP A 59 12.77 -1.29 -15.42
CA ASP A 59 13.01 -1.94 -14.13
C ASP A 59 12.75 -0.99 -12.95
N ASP A 60 13.14 0.28 -13.07
CA ASP A 60 12.90 1.27 -12.01
C ASP A 60 11.40 1.49 -11.78
N ILE A 61 10.61 1.55 -12.85
CA ILE A 61 9.15 1.68 -12.76
C ILE A 61 8.54 0.43 -12.12
N LYS A 62 8.98 -0.77 -12.53
CA LYS A 62 8.49 -2.03 -11.95
C LYS A 62 8.76 -2.11 -10.46
N GLN A 63 9.94 -1.72 -10.03
CA GLN A 63 10.30 -1.70 -8.62
C GLN A 63 9.44 -0.72 -7.82
N ALA A 64 9.22 0.47 -8.37
CA ALA A 64 8.39 1.48 -7.73
C ALA A 64 6.93 1.03 -7.61
N ILE A 65 6.38 0.41 -8.67
CA ILE A 65 5.02 -0.13 -8.66
C ILE A 65 4.89 -1.24 -7.61
N ALA A 66 5.85 -2.15 -7.56
CA ALA A 66 5.84 -3.22 -6.56
C ALA A 66 5.88 -2.67 -5.13
N TYR A 67 6.69 -1.66 -4.90
CA TYR A 67 6.78 -1.00 -3.60
C TYR A 67 5.46 -0.35 -3.18
N VAL A 68 4.85 0.43 -4.07
CA VAL A 68 3.57 1.11 -3.80
C VAL A 68 2.45 0.10 -3.60
N THR A 69 2.39 -0.92 -4.44
CA THR A 69 1.35 -1.96 -4.35
C THR A 69 1.43 -2.69 -3.01
N LYS A 70 2.63 -3.03 -2.57
CA LYS A 70 2.83 -3.69 -1.27
C LYS A 70 2.38 -2.77 -0.13
N TYR A 71 2.76 -1.50 -0.18
CA TYR A 71 2.39 -0.51 0.83
C TYR A 71 0.87 -0.36 0.92
N GLN A 72 0.19 -0.22 -0.22
CA GLN A 72 -1.27 -0.09 -0.27
C GLN A 72 -1.97 -1.36 0.19
N LYS A 73 -1.45 -2.52 -0.19
CA LYS A 73 -2.01 -3.82 0.22
C LYS A 73 -1.97 -3.97 1.73
N ASP A 74 -0.85 -3.69 2.36
CA ASP A 74 -0.69 -3.80 3.80
C ASP A 74 -1.67 -2.88 4.53
N ILE A 75 -1.76 -1.61 4.10
CA ILE A 75 -2.68 -0.64 4.71
C ILE A 75 -4.14 -1.06 4.51
N ASN A 76 -4.50 -1.50 3.32
CA ASN A 76 -5.87 -1.92 3.03
C ASN A 76 -6.27 -3.15 3.84
N LEU A 77 -5.36 -4.10 4.03
CA LEU A 77 -5.63 -5.27 4.86
C LEU A 77 -5.84 -4.89 6.33
N ILE A 78 -5.09 -3.92 6.84
CA ILE A 78 -5.28 -3.41 8.20
C ILE A 78 -6.65 -2.74 8.33
N LYS A 79 -7.05 -1.95 7.35
CA LYS A 79 -8.38 -1.30 7.34
C LYS A 79 -9.50 -2.33 7.32
N VAL A 80 -9.38 -3.38 6.51
CA VAL A 80 -10.36 -4.47 6.44
C VAL A 80 -10.40 -5.21 7.78
N TYR A 81 -9.26 -5.51 8.36
CA TYR A 81 -9.18 -6.15 9.68
C TYR A 81 -9.94 -5.34 10.73
N ASN A 82 -9.70 -4.04 10.80
CA ASN A 82 -10.36 -3.17 11.78
C ASN A 82 -11.87 -3.12 11.56
N ALA A 83 -12.32 -3.08 10.32
CA ALA A 83 -13.76 -3.06 9.99
C ALA A 83 -14.42 -4.39 10.39
N MET A 84 -13.76 -5.53 10.13
CA MET A 84 -14.27 -6.84 10.50
C MET A 84 -14.27 -7.05 12.00
N LEU A 85 -13.26 -6.54 12.70
CA LEU A 85 -13.20 -6.60 14.16
C LEU A 85 -14.39 -5.86 14.79
N LYS A 86 -14.68 -4.66 14.29
CA LYS A 86 -15.81 -3.87 14.76
C LYS A 86 -17.14 -4.64 14.58
N LYS A 87 -17.35 -5.23 13.38
CA LYS A 87 -18.56 -6.00 13.10
C LYS A 87 -18.65 -7.25 13.98
N ALA A 88 -17.54 -7.95 14.20
CA ALA A 88 -17.51 -9.13 15.04
C ALA A 88 -17.87 -8.81 16.49
N LEU A 89 -17.38 -7.68 17.00
CA LEU A 89 -17.71 -7.23 18.36
C LEU A 89 -19.18 -6.83 18.49
N GLU A 90 -19.84 -6.49 17.40
CA GLU A 90 -21.27 -6.20 17.34
C GLU A 90 -22.12 -7.46 17.18
N GLY A 91 -21.50 -8.66 17.07
CA GLY A 91 -22.19 -9.92 16.99
C GLY A 91 -22.24 -10.58 15.61
N ASP A 92 -21.52 -10.04 14.63
CA ASP A 92 -21.51 -10.61 13.28
C ASP A 92 -20.62 -11.86 13.23
N VAL A 93 -21.26 -13.03 13.08
CA VAL A 93 -20.58 -14.32 13.05
C VAL A 93 -19.66 -14.48 11.83
N ASN A 94 -20.09 -13.98 10.67
CA ASN A 94 -19.29 -14.07 9.45
C ASN A 94 -17.98 -13.26 9.60
N SER A 95 -18.07 -12.10 10.21
CA SER A 95 -16.88 -11.27 10.48
C SER A 95 -15.95 -11.94 11.48
N ALA A 96 -16.49 -12.57 12.52
CA ALA A 96 -15.70 -13.32 13.49
C ALA A 96 -14.96 -14.49 12.83
N ASN A 97 -15.65 -15.25 11.96
CA ASN A 97 -15.04 -16.35 11.21
C ASN A 97 -13.93 -15.85 10.28
N TRP A 98 -14.16 -14.71 9.62
CA TRP A 98 -13.14 -14.10 8.76
C TRP A 98 -11.89 -13.75 9.56
N LEU A 99 -12.04 -13.19 10.77
CA LEU A 99 -10.92 -12.82 11.64
C LEU A 99 -10.10 -14.05 12.05
N VAL A 100 -10.76 -15.17 12.36
CA VAL A 100 -10.08 -16.41 12.70
C VAL A 100 -9.22 -16.88 11.52
N LYS A 101 -9.79 -16.90 10.32
CA LYS A 101 -9.05 -17.29 9.11
C LYS A 101 -7.89 -16.33 8.81
N PHE A 102 -8.11 -15.02 8.99
CA PHE A 102 -7.08 -14.02 8.78
C PHE A 102 -5.91 -14.20 9.75
N SER A 103 -6.20 -14.53 11.02
CA SER A 103 -5.16 -14.76 12.02
C SER A 103 -4.24 -15.95 11.68
N GLU A 104 -4.73 -16.87 10.86
CA GLU A 104 -3.97 -18.01 10.36
C GLU A 104 -3.24 -17.72 9.05
N SER A 105 -3.46 -16.54 8.46
CA SER A 105 -2.88 -16.18 7.18
C SER A 105 -1.39 -15.82 7.29
N SER A 106 -0.68 -15.95 6.18
CA SER A 106 0.73 -15.58 6.11
C SER A 106 0.95 -14.09 6.37
N PHE A 107 0.00 -13.24 5.97
CA PHE A 107 0.09 -11.80 6.24
C PHE A 107 0.12 -11.54 7.75
N PHE A 108 -0.84 -12.11 8.49
CA PHE A 108 -0.92 -11.91 9.94
C PHE A 108 0.33 -12.44 10.62
N ASN A 109 0.76 -13.65 10.28
CA ASN A 109 1.94 -14.26 10.88
C ASN A 109 3.21 -13.46 10.59
N SER A 110 3.35 -12.87 9.41
CA SER A 110 4.53 -12.05 9.08
C SER A 110 4.56 -10.72 9.84
N LYS A 111 3.38 -10.18 10.22
CA LYS A 111 3.29 -8.93 10.98
C LYS A 111 3.23 -9.13 12.48
N LYS A 112 2.95 -10.35 12.93
CA LYS A 112 2.76 -10.66 14.35
C LYS A 112 3.99 -10.31 15.20
N SER A 113 5.19 -10.63 14.72
CA SER A 113 6.40 -10.35 15.48
C SER A 113 6.62 -8.85 15.70
N GLU A 114 6.28 -8.02 14.73
CA GLU A 114 6.36 -6.57 14.87
C GLU A 114 5.35 -6.06 15.90
N ILE A 115 4.13 -6.57 15.85
CA ILE A 115 3.07 -6.23 16.80
C ILE A 115 3.43 -6.69 18.20
N ASP A 116 3.93 -7.92 18.35
CA ASP A 116 4.34 -8.48 19.62
C ASP A 116 5.47 -7.66 20.26
N SER A 117 6.43 -7.21 19.45
CA SER A 117 7.52 -6.35 19.93
C SER A 117 7.00 -5.03 20.48
N ILE A 118 6.01 -4.44 19.83
CA ILE A 118 5.39 -3.20 20.29
C ILE A 118 4.64 -3.42 21.60
N ILE A 119 3.91 -4.52 21.72
CA ILE A 119 3.14 -4.86 22.92
C ILE A 119 4.09 -5.14 24.09
N GLU A 120 5.18 -5.86 23.88
CA GLU A 120 6.19 -6.11 24.91
C GLU A 120 6.80 -4.80 25.43
N GLY A 121 7.10 -3.86 24.51
CA GLY A 121 7.60 -2.55 24.88
C GLY A 121 6.62 -1.77 25.75
N LEU A 122 5.33 -1.83 25.44
CA LEU A 122 4.29 -1.19 26.22
C LEU A 122 4.14 -1.83 27.60
N SER A 123 4.21 -3.17 27.68
CA SER A 123 4.12 -3.89 28.96
C SER A 123 5.28 -3.56 29.89
N LEU A 124 6.49 -3.40 29.35
CA LEU A 124 7.65 -2.99 30.13
C LEU A 124 7.52 -1.58 30.66
N ASP A 125 6.91 -0.69 29.88
CA ASP A 125 6.68 0.71 30.30
C ASP A 125 5.63 0.81 31.42
N GLU A 126 4.72 -0.14 31.51
CA GLU A 126 3.67 -0.17 32.54
C GLU A 126 4.16 -0.69 33.88
N GLU A 127 5.27 -1.39 33.92
CA GLU A 127 5.88 -1.86 35.15
C GLU A 127 6.68 -0.76 35.87
#